data_6a24cd80427658687eaa38737d705605
#
_entry.id   6a24cd80427658687eaa38737d705605
#
_cell.length_a   1.000
_cell.length_b   1.000
_cell.length_c   1.000
_cell.angle_alpha   90.00
_cell.angle_beta   90.00
_cell.angle_gamma   90.00
#
_symmetry.space_group_name_H-M   'P 1'
#
loop_
_entity.id
_entity.type
_entity.pdbx_description
1 polymer ?
#
loop_
_entity_poly.entity_id
_entity_poly.type
_entity_poly.pdbx_seq_one_letter_code
_entity_poly.pdbx_strand_id
1 'polypeptide(L)'
;TQVASIVRDTFYNMVTNRTIPEHKQLIKLNPLSSSDHPTHFQYDTNTKIEGVWYKKGDTYETVRWIEPLDFLRHCDNRQGNYVEVEDKRAGTTIRVGTDATPSYYTSFDDEFIIMDSYDSSVDSTLQRSKVRAYGVVPPAFDMYTDGFVPDLDANLFPYFLAEAKSTAFSLLHGGPDPKVEQAARRQKYHLQNDKHNTVTTRKLSKYGR
;
A
#
# COMPACT_ATOMS: atom_id res chain seq x y z
N THR A 1 10.60 -23.75 -12.22
CA THR A 1 10.51 -23.92 -13.69
C THR A 1 10.28 -22.59 -14.38
N GLN A 2 10.66 -22.45 -15.66
CA GLN A 2 10.48 -21.20 -16.43
C GLN A 2 9.01 -20.79 -16.52
N VAL A 3 8.10 -21.74 -16.65
CA VAL A 3 6.65 -21.48 -16.66
C VAL A 3 6.18 -20.88 -15.33
N ALA A 4 6.63 -21.40 -14.19
CA ALA A 4 6.26 -20.88 -12.88
C ALA A 4 6.71 -19.42 -12.70
N SER A 5 7.90 -19.07 -13.19
CA SER A 5 8.40 -17.69 -13.20
C SER A 5 7.52 -16.76 -14.04
N ILE A 6 7.13 -17.20 -15.26
CA ILE A 6 6.24 -16.44 -16.14
C ILE A 6 4.86 -16.19 -15.47
N VAL A 7 4.32 -17.22 -14.84
CA VAL A 7 3.02 -17.12 -14.15
C VAL A 7 3.09 -16.13 -12.97
N ARG A 8 4.14 -16.23 -12.14
CA ARG A 8 4.39 -15.30 -11.04
C ARG A 8 4.52 -13.86 -11.53
N ASP A 9 5.34 -13.64 -12.55
CA ASP A 9 5.61 -12.29 -13.07
C ASP A 9 4.33 -11.68 -13.71
N THR A 10 3.52 -12.52 -14.38
CA THR A 10 2.20 -12.09 -14.88
C THR A 10 1.25 -11.71 -13.74
N PHE A 11 1.25 -12.47 -12.64
CA PHE A 11 0.46 -12.16 -11.45
C PHE A 11 0.86 -10.80 -10.86
N TYR A 12 2.13 -10.58 -10.59
CA TYR A 12 2.60 -9.30 -10.04
C TYR A 12 2.36 -8.13 -10.98
N ASN A 13 2.57 -8.30 -12.28
CA ASN A 13 2.24 -7.27 -13.27
C ASN A 13 0.74 -6.90 -13.26
N MET A 14 -0.12 -7.89 -13.10
CA MET A 14 -1.57 -7.65 -13.01
C MET A 14 -1.94 -6.91 -11.73
N VAL A 15 -1.38 -7.31 -10.59
CA VAL A 15 -1.68 -6.74 -9.26
C VAL A 15 -1.11 -5.31 -9.13
N THR A 16 0.10 -5.07 -9.64
CA THR A 16 0.74 -3.74 -9.56
C THR A 16 0.07 -2.71 -10.47
N ASN A 17 -0.34 -3.13 -11.65
CA ASN A 17 -0.96 -2.23 -12.64
C ASN A 17 -2.45 -1.96 -12.40
N ARG A 18 -3.05 -2.59 -11.39
CA ARG A 18 -4.49 -2.43 -11.08
C ARG A 18 -4.69 -2.25 -9.59
N THR A 19 -5.59 -1.36 -9.23
CA THR A 19 -6.13 -1.31 -7.88
C THR A 19 -7.20 -2.38 -7.75
N ILE A 20 -6.90 -3.47 -7.06
CA ILE A 20 -7.82 -4.56 -6.77
C ILE A 20 -8.48 -4.25 -5.42
N PRO A 21 -9.82 -4.03 -5.37
CA PRO A 21 -10.49 -3.63 -4.13
C PRO A 21 -10.32 -4.64 -2.98
N GLU A 22 -10.21 -5.92 -3.30
CA GLU A 22 -10.05 -7.03 -2.35
C GLU A 22 -8.69 -6.97 -1.64
N HIS A 23 -7.68 -6.34 -2.24
CA HIS A 23 -6.37 -6.14 -1.63
C HIS A 23 -6.28 -4.90 -0.74
N LYS A 24 -7.38 -4.13 -0.64
CA LYS A 24 -7.45 -2.98 0.27
C LYS A 24 -7.85 -3.42 1.66
N GLN A 25 -6.97 -3.19 2.62
CA GLN A 25 -7.17 -3.61 4.01
C GLN A 25 -6.50 -2.67 5.00
N LEU A 26 -6.77 -2.90 6.27
CA LEU A 26 -6.00 -2.25 7.33
C LEU A 26 -4.58 -2.79 7.32
N ILE A 27 -3.61 -1.88 7.33
CA ILE A 27 -2.19 -2.17 7.31
C ILE A 27 -1.68 -2.14 8.75
N LYS A 28 -0.97 -3.19 9.14
CA LYS A 28 -0.26 -3.21 10.40
C LYS A 28 1.00 -2.37 10.28
N LEU A 29 1.08 -1.31 11.08
CA LEU A 29 2.29 -0.54 11.28
C LEU A 29 3.04 -1.10 12.48
N ASN A 30 4.31 -1.45 12.30
CA ASN A 30 5.17 -1.94 13.36
C ASN A 30 5.97 -0.76 13.93
N PRO A 31 5.69 -0.33 15.18
CA PRO A 31 6.46 0.74 15.79
C PRO A 31 7.90 0.30 16.02
N LEU A 32 8.84 1.19 15.81
CA LEU A 32 10.20 1.01 16.30
C LEU A 32 10.18 1.19 17.81
N SER A 33 10.42 0.12 18.57
CA SER A 33 10.29 0.09 20.04
C SER A 33 11.39 0.84 20.79
N SER A 34 11.97 1.87 20.18
CA SER A 34 13.05 2.70 20.73
C SER A 34 12.55 4.10 21.04
N SER A 35 12.98 4.65 22.18
CA SER A 35 12.80 6.07 22.51
C SER A 35 13.48 7.00 21.51
N ASP A 36 14.46 6.47 20.77
CA ASP A 36 15.23 7.23 19.78
C ASP A 36 14.44 7.46 18.48
N HIS A 37 13.38 6.67 18.27
CA HIS A 37 12.52 6.75 17.09
C HIS A 37 11.03 6.80 17.46
N PRO A 38 10.58 7.77 18.25
CA PRO A 38 9.23 7.79 18.83
C PRO A 38 8.10 7.90 17.81
N THR A 39 8.40 8.39 16.61
CA THR A 39 7.42 8.66 15.54
C THR A 39 7.58 7.78 14.31
N HIS A 40 8.47 6.78 14.36
CA HIS A 40 8.78 5.92 13.23
C HIS A 40 7.97 4.61 13.28
N PHE A 41 7.43 4.22 12.14
CA PHE A 41 6.71 2.96 11.97
C PHE A 41 7.18 2.24 10.73
N GLN A 42 7.56 0.98 10.89
CA GLN A 42 7.88 0.10 9.78
C GLN A 42 6.63 -0.50 9.17
N TYR A 43 6.60 -0.61 7.86
CA TYR A 43 5.57 -1.31 7.10
C TYR A 43 6.20 -2.17 6.00
N ASP A 44 5.43 -3.08 5.41
CA ASP A 44 5.92 -3.92 4.33
C ASP A 44 6.12 -3.08 3.06
N THR A 45 7.33 -3.14 2.49
CA THR A 45 7.74 -2.38 1.29
C THR A 45 6.86 -2.59 0.06
N ASN A 46 6.15 -3.73 0.00
CA ASN A 46 5.20 -4.00 -1.08
C ASN A 46 3.83 -3.34 -0.85
N THR A 47 3.64 -2.69 0.29
CA THR A 47 2.36 -2.10 0.69
C THR A 47 2.25 -0.65 0.23
N LYS A 48 1.13 -0.29 -0.39
CA LYS A 48 0.82 1.09 -0.74
C LYS A 48 -0.14 1.70 0.27
N ILE A 49 0.35 2.62 1.10
CA ILE A 49 -0.45 3.34 2.09
C ILE A 49 -1.33 4.38 1.37
N GLU A 50 -2.65 4.34 1.59
CA GLU A 50 -3.62 5.31 1.06
C GLU A 50 -4.08 6.31 2.13
N GLY A 51 -3.97 5.96 3.41
CA GLY A 51 -4.34 6.85 4.50
C GLY A 51 -3.81 6.38 5.84
N VAL A 52 -3.53 7.35 6.70
CA VAL A 52 -3.05 7.15 8.08
C VAL A 52 -3.91 7.97 9.02
N TRP A 53 -4.25 7.40 10.16
CA TRP A 53 -5.04 8.05 11.22
C TRP A 53 -4.38 7.87 12.57
N TYR A 54 -4.49 8.90 13.38
CA TYR A 54 -4.06 8.91 14.77
C TYR A 54 -5.26 9.06 15.70
N LYS A 55 -5.28 8.30 16.80
CA LYS A 55 -6.33 8.36 17.81
C LYS A 55 -6.05 9.49 18.80
N LYS A 56 -6.92 10.52 18.81
CA LYS A 56 -6.90 11.62 19.74
C LYS A 56 -8.15 11.54 20.64
N GLY A 57 -7.95 11.20 21.90
CA GLY A 57 -9.07 10.87 22.78
C GLY A 57 -9.86 9.67 22.24
N ASP A 58 -11.14 9.85 21.96
CA ASP A 58 -12.04 8.82 21.44
C ASP A 58 -12.22 8.87 19.92
N THR A 59 -11.65 9.86 19.24
CA THR A 59 -11.79 10.06 17.80
C THR A 59 -10.49 9.74 17.05
N TYR A 60 -10.62 9.42 15.75
CA TYR A 60 -9.47 9.27 14.87
C TYR A 60 -9.39 10.47 13.93
N GLU A 61 -8.25 11.15 13.96
CA GLU A 61 -7.93 12.26 13.07
C GLU A 61 -7.04 11.77 11.95
N THR A 62 -7.24 12.30 10.73
CA THR A 62 -6.42 11.95 9.57
C THR A 62 -5.08 12.66 9.66
N VAL A 63 -3.99 11.90 9.58
CA VAL A 63 -2.65 12.42 9.38
C VAL A 63 -2.42 12.58 7.89
N ARG A 64 -1.96 13.72 7.42
CA ARG A 64 -1.84 14.05 6.00
C ARG A 64 -0.46 13.67 5.47
N TRP A 65 -0.45 13.06 4.30
CA TRP A 65 0.79 12.88 3.55
C TRP A 65 1.31 14.22 3.03
N ILE A 66 2.61 14.46 3.17
CA ILE A 66 3.33 15.52 2.46
C ILE A 66 4.64 14.96 1.90
N GLU A 67 5.11 15.58 0.83
CA GLU A 67 6.35 15.20 0.17
C GLU A 67 7.55 15.32 1.13
N PRO A 68 8.56 14.43 1.02
CA PRO A 68 9.71 14.40 1.93
C PRO A 68 10.41 15.75 2.09
N LEU A 69 10.59 16.49 1.02
CA LEU A 69 11.23 17.80 1.05
C LEU A 69 10.42 18.84 1.83
N ASP A 70 9.10 18.82 1.64
CA ASP A 70 8.19 19.74 2.35
C ASP A 70 8.04 19.32 3.82
N PHE A 71 8.14 18.03 4.13
CA PHE A 71 8.19 17.53 5.49
C PHE A 71 9.42 18.04 6.24
N LEU A 72 10.61 17.97 5.64
CA LEU A 72 11.84 18.52 6.24
C LEU A 72 11.70 20.02 6.49
N ARG A 73 11.21 20.78 5.51
CA ARG A 73 10.97 22.23 5.67
C ARG A 73 9.97 22.53 6.79
N HIS A 74 8.91 21.72 6.91
CA HIS A 74 7.94 21.84 7.98
C HIS A 74 8.57 21.59 9.35
N CYS A 75 9.37 20.54 9.48
CA CYS A 75 10.07 20.17 10.71
C CYS A 75 11.14 21.22 11.11
N ASP A 76 11.92 21.71 10.15
CA ASP A 76 12.99 22.69 10.39
C ASP A 76 12.44 24.06 10.81
N ASN A 77 11.31 24.47 10.26
CA ASN A 77 10.63 25.73 10.58
C ASN A 77 9.76 25.66 11.85
N ARG A 78 9.74 24.53 12.53
CA ARG A 78 8.89 24.34 13.71
C ARG A 78 9.32 25.27 14.84
N GLN A 79 8.34 25.98 15.39
CA GLN A 79 8.47 26.73 16.63
C GLN A 79 7.80 25.91 17.75
N GLY A 80 8.39 25.88 18.94
CA GLY A 80 7.88 25.13 20.08
C GLY A 80 8.83 24.04 20.55
N ASN A 81 8.31 23.09 21.32
CA ASN A 81 9.11 22.01 21.87
C ASN A 81 9.36 20.93 20.79
N TYR A 82 10.59 20.57 20.60
CA TYR A 82 10.99 19.50 19.67
C TYR A 82 12.10 18.64 20.27
N VAL A 83 12.27 17.48 19.69
CA VAL A 83 13.41 16.58 19.90
C VAL A 83 14.05 16.29 18.55
N GLU A 84 15.36 16.16 18.53
CA GLU A 84 16.07 15.68 17.35
C GLU A 84 16.06 14.16 17.36
N VAL A 85 15.51 13.57 16.32
CA VAL A 85 15.38 12.14 16.15
C VAL A 85 16.23 11.72 14.96
N GLU A 86 17.05 10.70 15.14
CA GLU A 86 17.86 10.16 14.06
C GLU A 86 16.99 9.37 13.09
N ASP A 87 17.13 9.66 11.79
CA ASP A 87 16.53 8.82 10.76
C ASP A 87 17.17 7.44 10.75
N LYS A 88 16.36 6.40 10.72
CA LYS A 88 16.80 5.01 10.87
C LYS A 88 17.81 4.56 9.82
N ARG A 89 17.71 5.10 8.62
CA ARG A 89 18.53 4.67 7.48
C ARG A 89 19.67 5.63 7.17
N ALA A 90 19.38 6.93 7.18
CA ALA A 90 20.37 7.94 6.77
C ALA A 90 21.32 8.35 7.90
N GLY A 91 20.97 8.11 9.17
CA GLY A 91 21.76 8.53 10.32
C GLY A 91 21.85 10.05 10.47
N THR A 92 20.92 10.80 9.84
CA THR A 92 20.79 12.26 10.01
C THR A 92 19.62 12.56 10.93
N THR A 93 19.66 13.72 11.61
CA THR A 93 18.61 14.10 12.55
C THR A 93 17.48 14.89 11.90
N ILE A 94 16.27 14.65 12.39
CA ILE A 94 15.04 15.33 12.00
C ILE A 94 14.40 15.91 13.27
N ARG A 95 13.87 17.13 13.20
CA ARG A 95 13.16 17.75 14.31
C ARG A 95 11.73 17.30 14.37
N VAL A 96 11.38 16.62 15.45
CA VAL A 96 10.03 16.10 15.71
C VAL A 96 9.44 16.84 16.90
N GLY A 97 8.21 17.35 16.77
CA GLY A 97 7.53 18.04 17.86
C GLY A 97 7.11 17.11 18.98
N THR A 98 7.19 17.62 20.23
CA THR A 98 6.86 16.83 21.43
C THR A 98 5.62 17.33 22.18
N ASP A 99 4.96 18.35 21.67
CA ASP A 99 3.86 19.08 22.31
C ASP A 99 2.52 19.02 21.53
N ALA A 100 2.47 18.26 20.47
CA ALA A 100 1.29 18.19 19.62
C ALA A 100 1.06 16.79 19.05
N THR A 101 -0.20 16.47 18.79
CA THR A 101 -0.57 15.26 18.03
C THR A 101 -0.10 15.38 16.58
N PRO A 102 0.22 14.25 15.90
CA PRO A 102 0.72 14.27 14.54
C PRO A 102 -0.30 14.84 13.55
N SER A 103 0.18 15.70 12.66
CA SER A 103 -0.59 16.33 11.59
C SER A 103 -0.17 15.85 10.22
N TYR A 104 1.12 15.56 10.05
CA TYR A 104 1.72 15.17 8.79
C TYR A 104 2.57 13.91 8.95
N TYR A 105 2.67 13.16 7.86
CA TYR A 105 3.62 12.05 7.75
C TYR A 105 4.26 12.01 6.38
N THR A 106 5.41 11.38 6.30
CA THR A 106 6.15 11.10 5.06
C THR A 106 6.87 9.77 5.14
N SER A 107 7.50 9.36 4.05
CA SER A 107 8.47 8.27 3.99
C SER A 107 9.67 8.73 3.17
N PHE A 108 10.89 8.43 3.62
CA PHE A 108 12.11 8.75 2.89
C PHE A 108 12.68 7.55 2.13
N ASP A 109 12.22 6.34 2.45
CA ASP A 109 12.83 5.09 1.99
C ASP A 109 11.82 4.00 1.60
N ASP A 110 10.52 4.31 1.63
CA ASP A 110 9.42 3.37 1.39
C ASP A 110 9.38 2.14 2.33
N GLU A 111 10.16 2.15 3.41
CA GLU A 111 10.18 1.13 4.45
C GLU A 111 9.62 1.64 5.78
N PHE A 112 9.88 2.91 6.08
CA PHE A 112 9.42 3.58 7.30
C PHE A 112 8.54 4.78 6.96
N ILE A 113 7.45 4.95 7.70
CA ILE A 113 6.75 6.23 7.77
C ILE A 113 7.19 6.97 9.03
N ILE A 114 7.31 8.27 8.91
CA ILE A 114 7.72 9.18 9.98
C ILE A 114 6.65 10.24 10.16
N MET A 115 6.23 10.48 11.40
CA MET A 115 5.27 11.53 11.74
C MET A 115 5.98 12.76 12.29
N ASP A 116 5.39 13.94 12.04
CA ASP A 116 5.98 15.25 12.39
C ASP A 116 5.99 15.55 13.88
N SER A 117 5.17 14.88 14.68
CA SER A 117 5.04 15.18 16.11
C SER A 117 4.42 14.05 16.92
N TYR A 118 4.55 14.13 18.23
CA TYR A 118 3.82 13.38 19.24
C TYR A 118 3.58 14.26 20.47
N ASP A 119 2.56 13.94 21.26
CA ASP A 119 2.28 14.64 22.51
C ASP A 119 2.90 13.87 23.68
N SER A 120 4.04 14.34 24.16
CA SER A 120 4.79 13.71 25.25
C SER A 120 4.07 13.75 26.60
N SER A 121 3.07 14.62 26.77
CA SER A 121 2.24 14.68 27.97
C SER A 121 1.19 13.54 28.01
N VAL A 122 0.82 13.03 26.83
CA VAL A 122 -0.16 11.94 26.69
C VAL A 122 0.52 10.60 26.51
N ASP A 123 1.62 10.58 25.77
CA ASP A 123 2.38 9.37 25.46
C ASP A 123 3.84 9.70 25.20
N SER A 124 4.77 8.95 25.79
CA SER A 124 6.21 9.12 25.56
C SER A 124 6.63 8.82 24.13
N THR A 125 5.78 8.11 23.38
CA THR A 125 6.01 7.74 21.97
C THR A 125 4.66 7.51 21.28
N LEU A 126 4.59 7.60 19.94
CA LEU A 126 3.38 7.22 19.18
C LEU A 126 3.18 5.70 19.05
N GLN A 127 4.00 4.91 19.71
CA GLN A 127 4.18 3.48 19.41
C GLN A 127 3.12 2.55 20.00
N ARG A 128 2.11 3.07 20.66
CA ARG A 128 0.97 2.26 21.10
C ARG A 128 -0.17 2.40 20.11
N SER A 129 -0.99 1.39 19.98
CA SER A 129 -2.18 1.16 19.11
C SER A 129 -3.05 2.38 18.74
N LYS A 130 -2.50 3.59 18.76
CA LYS A 130 -3.16 4.85 18.41
C LYS A 130 -3.09 5.16 16.91
N VAL A 131 -2.17 4.53 16.21
CA VAL A 131 -1.97 4.74 14.76
C VAL A 131 -2.54 3.55 14.00
N ARG A 132 -3.26 3.84 12.94
CA ARG A 132 -3.73 2.85 11.99
C ARG A 132 -3.55 3.36 10.58
N ALA A 133 -3.25 2.46 9.66
CA ALA A 133 -3.15 2.75 8.25
C ALA A 133 -4.13 1.89 7.44
N TYR A 134 -4.45 2.33 6.25
CA TYR A 134 -5.26 1.64 5.28
C TYR A 134 -4.65 1.80 3.90
N GLY A 135 -4.70 0.76 3.11
CA GLY A 135 -4.13 0.81 1.76
C GLY A 135 -4.16 -0.54 1.07
N VAL A 136 -3.35 -0.67 0.04
CA VAL A 136 -3.27 -1.87 -0.78
C VAL A 136 -2.10 -2.73 -0.31
N VAL A 137 -2.38 -3.96 0.07
CA VAL A 137 -1.38 -4.98 0.42
C VAL A 137 -1.41 -6.05 -0.66
N PRO A 138 -0.43 -6.09 -1.57
CA PRO A 138 -0.37 -7.12 -2.59
C PRO A 138 -0.23 -8.50 -1.93
N PRO A 139 -1.03 -9.49 -2.31
CA PRO A 139 -0.90 -10.84 -1.77
C PRO A 139 0.40 -11.49 -2.25
N ALA A 140 1.00 -12.30 -1.40
CA ALA A 140 2.13 -13.13 -1.78
C ALA A 140 1.72 -14.16 -2.83
N PHE A 141 2.59 -14.43 -3.79
CA PHE A 141 2.41 -15.49 -4.77
C PHE A 141 3.42 -16.61 -4.51
N ASP A 142 2.92 -17.78 -4.11
CA ASP A 142 3.76 -18.95 -3.91
C ASP A 142 3.73 -19.84 -5.16
N MET A 143 4.87 -19.95 -5.82
CA MET A 143 5.02 -20.79 -7.02
C MET A 143 5.58 -22.19 -6.74
N TYR A 144 5.84 -22.52 -5.50
CA TYR A 144 6.48 -23.79 -5.10
C TYR A 144 5.51 -24.74 -4.42
N THR A 145 4.39 -24.25 -3.91
CA THR A 145 3.38 -25.07 -3.25
C THR A 145 2.33 -25.54 -4.24
N ASP A 146 2.25 -26.86 -4.43
CA ASP A 146 1.16 -27.46 -5.20
C ASP A 146 -0.18 -27.20 -4.51
N GLY A 147 -1.15 -26.72 -5.28
CA GLY A 147 -2.47 -26.35 -4.76
C GLY A 147 -2.57 -24.92 -4.21
N PHE A 148 -1.54 -24.10 -4.38
CA PHE A 148 -1.65 -22.67 -4.09
C PHE A 148 -2.76 -22.02 -4.94
N VAL A 149 -3.68 -21.35 -4.26
CA VAL A 149 -4.76 -20.59 -4.90
C VAL A 149 -4.44 -19.11 -4.73
N PRO A 150 -4.20 -18.36 -5.82
CA PRO A 150 -3.96 -16.93 -5.72
C PRO A 150 -5.19 -16.21 -5.19
N ASP A 151 -4.97 -15.22 -4.32
CA ASP A 151 -6.04 -14.38 -3.76
C ASP A 151 -6.55 -13.40 -4.83
N LEU A 152 -7.38 -13.92 -5.71
CA LEU A 152 -8.01 -13.20 -6.80
C LEU A 152 -9.51 -13.53 -6.83
N ASP A 153 -10.31 -12.49 -7.06
CA ASP A 153 -11.75 -12.67 -7.31
C ASP A 153 -12.02 -13.63 -8.47
N ALA A 154 -13.14 -14.34 -8.39
CA ALA A 154 -13.60 -15.28 -9.40
C ALA A 154 -13.66 -14.70 -10.82
N ASN A 155 -13.90 -13.40 -10.96
CA ASN A 155 -13.90 -12.69 -12.24
C ASN A 155 -12.48 -12.36 -12.75
N LEU A 156 -11.51 -12.19 -11.85
CA LEU A 156 -10.12 -11.86 -12.18
C LEU A 156 -9.29 -13.09 -12.56
N PHE A 157 -9.60 -14.23 -11.96
CA PHE A 157 -8.85 -15.47 -12.19
C PHE A 157 -8.84 -15.93 -13.67
N PRO A 158 -9.97 -15.95 -14.42
CA PRO A 158 -9.96 -16.29 -15.84
C PRO A 158 -9.10 -15.36 -16.69
N TYR A 159 -9.10 -14.06 -16.36
CA TYR A 159 -8.23 -13.09 -17.04
C TYR A 159 -6.76 -13.36 -16.75
N PHE A 160 -6.39 -13.56 -15.48
CA PHE A 160 -5.03 -13.91 -15.09
C PHE A 160 -4.53 -15.16 -15.83
N LEU A 161 -5.36 -16.22 -15.86
CA LEU A 161 -5.03 -17.47 -16.54
C LEU A 161 -4.82 -17.27 -18.06
N ALA A 162 -5.67 -16.48 -18.70
CA ALA A 162 -5.57 -16.19 -20.12
C ALA A 162 -4.33 -15.37 -20.45
N GLU A 163 -3.99 -14.37 -19.62
CA GLU A 163 -2.81 -13.54 -19.79
C GLU A 163 -1.52 -14.34 -19.55
N ALA A 164 -1.49 -15.18 -18.50
CA ALA A 164 -0.35 -16.05 -18.22
C ALA A 164 -0.10 -17.05 -19.36
N LYS A 165 -1.18 -17.64 -19.91
CA LYS A 165 -1.07 -18.52 -21.10
C LYS A 165 -0.53 -17.75 -22.31
N SER A 166 -1.05 -16.57 -22.61
CA SER A 166 -0.61 -15.76 -23.74
C SER A 166 0.87 -15.40 -23.62
N THR A 167 1.32 -14.99 -22.45
CA THR A 167 2.72 -14.67 -22.18
C THR A 167 3.60 -15.90 -22.30
N ALA A 168 3.19 -17.03 -21.75
CA ALA A 168 3.94 -18.28 -21.83
C ALA A 168 4.09 -18.77 -23.29
N PHE A 169 3.03 -18.73 -24.09
CA PHE A 169 3.11 -19.08 -25.52
C PHE A 169 4.06 -18.15 -26.28
N SER A 170 3.95 -16.85 -26.07
CA SER A 170 4.82 -15.87 -26.71
C SER A 170 6.31 -16.09 -26.42
N LEU A 171 6.63 -16.39 -25.15
CA LEU A 171 8.01 -16.55 -24.72
C LEU A 171 8.61 -17.95 -25.03
N LEU A 172 7.80 -19.01 -24.96
CA LEU A 172 8.28 -20.38 -25.07
C LEU A 172 8.20 -20.94 -26.50
N HIS A 173 7.26 -20.47 -27.31
CA HIS A 173 7.04 -20.94 -28.68
C HIS A 173 7.49 -19.95 -29.74
N GLY A 174 8.15 -18.84 -29.35
CA GLY A 174 8.71 -17.87 -30.29
C GLY A 174 7.70 -17.02 -31.05
N GLY A 175 6.42 -17.02 -30.61
CA GLY A 175 5.39 -16.17 -31.17
C GLY A 175 4.05 -16.30 -30.47
N PRO A 176 3.17 -15.29 -30.57
CA PRO A 176 1.86 -15.33 -29.95
C PRO A 176 0.95 -16.34 -30.67
N ASP A 177 0.21 -17.15 -29.92
CA ASP A 177 -0.90 -17.94 -30.45
C ASP A 177 -2.12 -17.02 -30.60
N PRO A 178 -2.64 -16.82 -31.85
CA PRO A 178 -3.77 -15.91 -32.08
C PRO A 178 -5.02 -16.23 -31.29
N LYS A 179 -5.31 -17.52 -31.02
CA LYS A 179 -6.48 -17.94 -30.24
C LYS A 179 -6.32 -17.60 -28.76
N VAL A 180 -5.13 -17.82 -28.20
CA VAL A 180 -4.84 -17.52 -26.79
C VAL A 180 -4.83 -16.00 -26.56
N GLU A 181 -4.25 -15.25 -27.49
CA GLU A 181 -4.26 -13.80 -27.44
C GLU A 181 -5.69 -13.22 -27.54
N GLN A 182 -6.50 -13.76 -28.43
CA GLN A 182 -7.92 -13.37 -28.54
C GLN A 182 -8.69 -13.66 -27.25
N ALA A 183 -8.44 -14.79 -26.60
CA ALA A 183 -9.05 -15.12 -25.31
C ALA A 183 -8.64 -14.12 -24.21
N ALA A 184 -7.37 -13.77 -24.12
CA ALA A 184 -6.86 -12.77 -23.17
C ALA A 184 -7.51 -11.38 -23.41
N ARG A 185 -7.59 -10.94 -24.66
CA ARG A 185 -8.25 -9.67 -25.03
C ARG A 185 -9.74 -9.65 -24.65
N ARG A 186 -10.47 -10.75 -24.86
CA ARG A 186 -11.89 -10.89 -24.46
C ARG A 186 -12.07 -10.77 -22.95
N GLN A 187 -11.25 -11.47 -22.17
CA GLN A 187 -11.32 -11.42 -20.72
C GLN A 187 -10.99 -10.02 -20.19
N LYS A 188 -10.00 -9.35 -20.77
CA LYS A 188 -9.66 -7.97 -20.45
C LYS A 188 -10.85 -7.02 -20.68
N TYR A 189 -11.57 -7.20 -21.79
CA TYR A 189 -12.75 -6.39 -22.11
C TYR A 189 -13.89 -6.62 -21.12
N HIS A 190 -14.17 -7.89 -20.75
CA HIS A 190 -15.17 -8.20 -19.73
C HIS A 190 -14.87 -7.53 -18.40
N LEU A 191 -13.65 -7.61 -17.92
CA LEU A 191 -13.24 -6.94 -16.67
C LEU A 191 -13.38 -5.42 -16.71
N GLN A 192 -13.11 -4.79 -17.85
CA GLN A 192 -13.28 -3.34 -17.99
C GLN A 192 -14.76 -2.95 -17.91
N ASN A 193 -15.64 -3.72 -18.50
CA ASN A 193 -17.08 -3.51 -18.44
C ASN A 193 -17.65 -3.72 -17.03
N ASP A 194 -17.25 -4.77 -16.34
CA ASP A 194 -17.68 -5.04 -14.96
C ASP A 194 -17.26 -3.92 -13.99
N LYS A 195 -16.03 -3.43 -14.13
CA LYS A 195 -15.57 -2.28 -13.35
C LYS A 195 -16.43 -1.03 -13.61
N HIS A 196 -16.78 -0.76 -14.85
CA HIS A 196 -17.63 0.36 -15.21
C HIS A 196 -19.04 0.21 -14.63
N ASN A 197 -19.64 -0.97 -14.72
CA ASN A 197 -20.95 -1.28 -14.16
C ASN A 197 -20.97 -1.15 -12.63
N THR A 198 -19.97 -1.64 -11.94
CA THR A 198 -19.86 -1.56 -10.48
C THR A 198 -19.77 -0.10 -10.01
N VAL A 199 -18.98 0.73 -10.69
CA VAL A 199 -18.86 2.16 -10.37
C VAL A 199 -20.17 2.90 -10.61
N THR A 200 -20.88 2.57 -11.70
CA THR A 200 -22.17 3.19 -12.05
C THR A 200 -23.25 2.80 -11.04
N THR A 201 -23.33 1.54 -10.66
CA THR A 201 -24.30 1.06 -9.65
C THR A 201 -24.06 1.70 -8.28
N ARG A 202 -22.83 1.87 -7.85
CA ARG A 202 -22.52 2.59 -6.60
C ARG A 202 -22.90 4.08 -6.65
N LYS A 203 -22.79 4.73 -7.81
CA LYS A 203 -23.25 6.11 -7.97
C LYS A 203 -24.77 6.22 -7.92
N LEU A 204 -25.49 5.31 -8.56
CA LEU A 204 -26.96 5.27 -8.56
C LEU A 204 -27.53 5.02 -7.16
N SER A 205 -26.92 4.18 -6.34
CA SER A 205 -27.38 3.92 -4.97
C SER A 205 -27.26 5.12 -4.02
N LYS A 206 -26.42 6.11 -4.37
CA LYS A 206 -26.31 7.36 -3.60
C LYS A 206 -27.40 8.41 -3.91
N TYR A 207 -28.10 8.27 -5.04
CA TYR A 207 -29.14 9.20 -5.47
C TYR A 207 -30.57 8.64 -5.36
N GLY A 208 -30.73 7.42 -4.83
CA GLY A 208 -31.99 6.71 -4.73
C GLY A 208 -32.56 6.63 -3.31
N ARG A 209 -32.47 7.72 -2.53
CA ARG A 209 -33.28 7.91 -1.29
C ARG A 209 -33.54 9.39 -1.07
#